data_e5d54fa6e59ee34fa71699e3a88c8d0c
#
_entry.id   e5d54fa6e59ee34fa71699e3a88c8d0c
#
_cell.length_a   1.000
_cell.length_b   1.000
_cell.length_c   1.000
_cell.angle_alpha   90.00
_cell.angle_beta   90.00
_cell.angle_gamma   90.00
#
_symmetry.space_group_name_H-M   'P 1'
#
loop_
_entity.id
_entity.type
_entity.pdbx_description
1 polymer ?
#
loop_
_entity_poly.entity_id
_entity_poly.type
_entity_poly.pdbx_seq_one_letter_code
_entity_poly.pdbx_strand_id
1 'polypeptide(L)'
;MEQEFDYVLIDCPAGIEGGFKNAIGAAKEAILVTTPEVSAIRDADRVIGLLDASELHRPKLIINRINTNLVKHGDMMDKDDIVELLSVEILGLVPADEHTITAANRGVPVVHDKKAPSGSAFLRIAARVDGDEVPLLDLDSKTSIMDRMRGLVGLSGRAYSHA
;
A
#
# COMPACT_ATOMS: atom_id res chain seq x y z
N MET A 1 12.51 -24.59 -11.28
CA MET A 1 12.28 -23.68 -10.15
C MET A 1 10.97 -23.96 -9.43
N GLU A 2 9.81 -24.05 -10.09
CA GLU A 2 8.52 -24.35 -9.42
C GLU A 2 8.48 -25.69 -8.64
N GLN A 3 9.34 -26.64 -8.92
CA GLN A 3 9.45 -27.92 -8.19
C GLN A 3 10.39 -27.86 -6.98
N GLU A 4 11.10 -26.76 -6.80
CA GLU A 4 12.16 -26.61 -5.78
C GLU A 4 11.83 -25.52 -4.75
N PHE A 5 10.84 -24.66 -5.04
CA PHE A 5 10.46 -23.52 -4.18
C PHE A 5 8.95 -23.43 -4.02
N ASP A 6 8.49 -23.10 -2.84
CA ASP A 6 7.09 -22.87 -2.53
C ASP A 6 6.57 -21.60 -3.23
N TYR A 7 7.43 -20.58 -3.33
CA TYR A 7 7.16 -19.29 -3.98
C TYR A 7 8.28 -18.89 -4.92
N VAL A 8 7.90 -18.37 -6.09
CA VAL A 8 8.79 -17.73 -7.06
C VAL A 8 8.26 -16.34 -7.33
N LEU A 9 8.97 -15.31 -6.88
CA LEU A 9 8.63 -13.91 -7.10
C LEU A 9 9.39 -13.36 -8.30
N ILE A 10 8.67 -12.79 -9.25
CA ILE A 10 9.23 -12.13 -10.43
C ILE A 10 9.14 -10.63 -10.20
N ASP A 11 10.27 -9.99 -9.91
CA ASP A 11 10.36 -8.53 -9.84
C ASP A 11 10.32 -7.96 -11.26
N CYS A 12 9.26 -7.19 -11.52
CA CYS A 12 9.00 -6.62 -12.84
C CYS A 12 9.43 -5.14 -12.85
N PRO A 13 10.26 -4.72 -13.80
CA PRO A 13 10.63 -3.31 -13.93
C PRO A 13 9.39 -2.45 -14.19
N ALA A 14 9.45 -1.19 -13.78
CA ALA A 14 8.39 -0.23 -14.04
C ALA A 14 8.13 -0.07 -15.56
N GLY A 15 6.87 0.13 -15.93
CA GLY A 15 6.44 0.28 -17.31
C GLY A 15 5.84 -1.00 -17.90
N ILE A 16 5.36 -0.88 -19.14
CA ILE A 16 4.58 -1.92 -19.84
C ILE A 16 5.31 -2.51 -21.06
N GLU A 17 6.64 -2.32 -21.13
CA GLU A 17 7.45 -2.75 -22.28
C GLU A 17 7.95 -4.19 -22.15
N GLY A 18 9.02 -4.55 -22.86
CA GLY A 18 9.49 -5.93 -23.02
C GLY A 18 9.68 -6.71 -21.71
N GLY A 19 10.17 -6.07 -20.63
CA GLY A 19 10.34 -6.71 -19.33
C GLY A 19 9.01 -7.16 -18.71
N PHE A 20 7.99 -6.31 -18.81
CA PHE A 20 6.63 -6.62 -18.37
C PHE A 20 6.06 -7.84 -19.08
N LYS A 21 6.14 -7.88 -20.42
CA LYS A 21 5.63 -9.01 -21.24
C LYS A 21 6.30 -10.33 -20.89
N ASN A 22 7.61 -10.30 -20.62
CA ASN A 22 8.34 -11.50 -20.21
C ASN A 22 7.93 -11.98 -18.81
N ALA A 23 7.70 -11.04 -17.88
CA ALA A 23 7.27 -11.37 -16.53
C ALA A 23 5.89 -12.01 -16.52
N ILE A 24 4.90 -11.41 -17.18
CA ILE A 24 3.53 -11.93 -17.22
C ILE A 24 3.43 -13.29 -17.94
N GLY A 25 4.26 -13.54 -18.94
CA GLY A 25 4.27 -14.83 -19.67
C GLY A 25 4.74 -16.02 -18.81
N ALA A 26 5.40 -15.76 -17.67
CA ALA A 26 5.90 -16.78 -16.74
C ALA A 26 5.11 -16.83 -15.42
N ALA A 27 4.33 -15.80 -15.12
CA ALA A 27 3.59 -15.68 -13.86
C ALA A 27 2.23 -16.39 -13.91
N LYS A 28 1.77 -16.88 -12.76
CA LYS A 28 0.41 -17.42 -12.57
C LYS A 28 -0.52 -16.44 -11.88
N GLU A 29 0.04 -15.56 -11.07
CA GLU A 29 -0.67 -14.52 -10.34
C GLU A 29 0.08 -13.20 -10.48
N ALA A 30 -0.63 -12.09 -10.34
CA ALA A 30 -0.04 -10.76 -10.37
C ALA A 30 -0.37 -9.98 -9.10
N ILE A 31 0.64 -9.32 -8.55
CA ILE A 31 0.48 -8.33 -7.50
C ILE A 31 0.83 -6.97 -8.09
N LEU A 32 -0.14 -6.08 -8.12
CA LEU A 32 0.03 -4.72 -8.59
C LEU A 32 0.33 -3.81 -7.40
N VAL A 33 1.38 -3.01 -7.51
CA VAL A 33 1.74 -2.03 -6.49
C VAL A 33 1.56 -0.63 -7.05
N THR A 34 0.73 0.18 -6.40
CA THR A 34 0.49 1.57 -6.78
C THR A 34 0.56 2.49 -5.58
N THR A 35 0.55 3.79 -5.83
CA THR A 35 0.42 4.83 -4.81
C THR A 35 -0.91 5.58 -5.01
N PRO A 36 -1.45 6.26 -3.98
CA PRO A 36 -2.78 6.86 -4.05
C PRO A 36 -2.80 8.23 -4.75
N GLU A 37 -1.93 8.43 -5.75
CA GLU A 37 -1.95 9.59 -6.63
C GLU A 37 -2.71 9.27 -7.92
N VAL A 38 -3.46 10.24 -8.44
CA VAL A 38 -4.31 10.09 -9.64
C VAL A 38 -3.54 9.55 -10.85
N SER A 39 -2.30 9.98 -11.07
CA SER A 39 -1.46 9.49 -12.17
C SER A 39 -1.10 8.02 -12.01
N ALA A 40 -0.72 7.60 -10.81
CA ALA A 40 -0.36 6.22 -10.50
C ALA A 40 -1.58 5.28 -10.62
N ILE A 41 -2.76 5.74 -10.21
CA ILE A 41 -4.01 4.98 -10.36
C ILE A 41 -4.38 4.79 -11.83
N ARG A 42 -4.20 5.80 -12.69
CA ARG A 42 -4.41 5.67 -14.14
C ARG A 42 -3.44 4.68 -14.78
N ASP A 43 -2.18 4.68 -14.34
CA ASP A 43 -1.20 3.72 -14.83
C ASP A 43 -1.54 2.30 -14.34
N ALA A 44 -1.99 2.14 -13.10
CA ALA A 44 -2.47 0.87 -12.56
C ALA A 44 -3.66 0.31 -13.36
N ASP A 45 -4.65 1.14 -13.71
CA ASP A 45 -5.79 0.77 -14.53
C ASP A 45 -5.36 0.20 -15.91
N ARG A 46 -4.40 0.88 -16.56
CA ARG A 46 -3.82 0.38 -17.82
C ARG A 46 -3.15 -0.99 -17.66
N VAL A 47 -2.39 -1.18 -16.56
CA VAL A 47 -1.73 -2.45 -16.29
C VAL A 47 -2.75 -3.55 -16.05
N ILE A 48 -3.84 -3.27 -15.32
CA ILE A 48 -4.94 -4.22 -15.10
C ILE A 48 -5.52 -4.69 -16.45
N GLY A 49 -5.81 -3.75 -17.35
CA GLY A 49 -6.31 -4.10 -18.69
C GLY A 49 -5.33 -4.96 -19.51
N LEU A 50 -4.02 -4.75 -19.35
CA LEU A 50 -2.99 -5.57 -20.01
C LEU A 50 -2.87 -6.98 -19.39
N LEU A 51 -3.02 -7.09 -18.06
CA LEU A 51 -3.03 -8.36 -17.35
C LEU A 51 -4.24 -9.20 -17.77
N ASP A 52 -5.41 -8.60 -17.84
CA ASP A 52 -6.64 -9.26 -18.30
C ASP A 52 -6.52 -9.74 -19.74
N ALA A 53 -5.95 -8.93 -20.63
CA ALA A 53 -5.68 -9.31 -22.01
C ALA A 53 -4.66 -10.45 -22.16
N SER A 54 -3.88 -10.71 -21.10
CA SER A 54 -2.86 -11.76 -21.02
C SER A 54 -3.30 -12.95 -20.17
N GLU A 55 -4.59 -13.07 -19.89
CA GLU A 55 -5.19 -14.17 -19.10
C GLU A 55 -4.75 -14.22 -17.63
N LEU A 56 -4.07 -13.20 -17.13
CA LEU A 56 -3.76 -13.01 -15.71
C LEU A 56 -4.88 -12.22 -15.01
N HIS A 57 -6.01 -12.89 -14.83
CA HIS A 57 -7.20 -12.29 -14.26
C HIS A 57 -7.08 -12.12 -12.74
N ARG A 58 -7.76 -11.09 -12.21
CA ARG A 58 -7.87 -10.79 -10.78
C ARG A 58 -6.51 -10.53 -10.11
N PRO A 59 -5.73 -9.56 -10.60
CA PRO A 59 -4.54 -9.12 -9.87
C PRO A 59 -4.93 -8.63 -8.48
N LYS A 60 -4.05 -8.83 -7.50
CA LYS A 60 -4.23 -8.29 -6.16
C LYS A 60 -3.48 -6.95 -6.04
N LEU A 61 -4.05 -6.01 -5.30
CA LEU A 61 -3.53 -4.64 -5.20
C LEU A 61 -2.86 -4.37 -3.85
N ILE A 62 -1.67 -3.80 -3.90
CA ILE A 62 -1.03 -3.16 -2.75
C ILE A 62 -1.06 -1.65 -2.98
N ILE A 63 -1.68 -0.90 -2.06
CA ILE A 63 -1.63 0.56 -2.05
C ILE A 63 -0.49 0.98 -1.12
N ASN A 64 0.55 1.57 -1.71
CA ASN A 64 1.78 1.94 -1.02
C ASN A 64 1.82 3.46 -0.73
N ARG A 65 2.57 3.85 0.31
CA ARG A 65 2.83 5.26 0.68
C ARG A 65 1.58 6.07 1.02
N ILE A 66 0.60 5.44 1.66
CA ILE A 66 -0.62 6.12 2.10
C ILE A 66 -0.27 7.12 3.21
N ASN A 67 -0.57 8.40 2.97
CA ASN A 67 -0.48 9.44 3.99
C ASN A 67 -1.87 9.74 4.55
N THR A 68 -2.14 9.23 5.75
CA THR A 68 -3.46 9.36 6.39
C THR A 68 -3.89 10.82 6.64
N ASN A 69 -2.95 11.74 6.81
CA ASN A 69 -3.27 13.15 6.96
C ASN A 69 -3.76 13.75 5.64
N LEU A 70 -3.12 13.42 4.52
CA LEU A 70 -3.57 13.88 3.19
C LEU A 70 -4.92 13.28 2.82
N VAL A 71 -5.15 11.99 3.14
CA VAL A 71 -6.46 11.35 2.94
C VAL A 71 -7.55 12.08 3.73
N LYS A 72 -7.32 12.40 5.00
CA LYS A 72 -8.29 13.12 5.84
C LYS A 72 -8.62 14.53 5.35
N HIS A 73 -7.69 15.20 4.65
CA HIS A 73 -7.91 16.52 4.08
C HIS A 73 -8.50 16.48 2.65
N GLY A 74 -8.64 15.28 2.07
CA GLY A 74 -9.11 15.12 0.69
C GLY A 74 -8.05 15.43 -0.37
N ASP A 75 -6.79 15.53 0.04
CA ASP A 75 -5.65 15.79 -0.84
C ASP A 75 -5.02 14.50 -1.42
N MET A 76 -5.52 13.34 -0.97
CA MET A 76 -5.08 12.02 -1.41
C MET A 76 -6.30 11.09 -1.44
N MET A 77 -6.38 10.24 -2.45
CA MET A 77 -7.45 9.24 -2.58
C MET A 77 -7.41 8.27 -1.42
N ASP A 78 -8.57 7.91 -0.92
CA ASP A 78 -8.68 6.86 0.09
C ASP A 78 -8.74 5.46 -0.54
N LYS A 79 -8.78 4.45 0.31
CA LYS A 79 -8.84 3.05 -0.11
C LYS A 79 -10.12 2.75 -0.91
N ASP A 80 -11.24 3.30 -0.49
CA ASP A 80 -12.55 2.96 -1.07
C ASP A 80 -12.69 3.62 -2.45
N ASP A 81 -12.20 4.85 -2.63
CA ASP A 81 -12.09 5.52 -3.93
C ASP A 81 -11.28 4.67 -4.92
N ILE A 82 -10.13 4.13 -4.48
CA ILE A 82 -9.25 3.34 -5.34
C ILE A 82 -9.88 2.00 -5.71
N VAL A 83 -10.56 1.33 -4.77
CA VAL A 83 -11.29 0.08 -5.03
C VAL A 83 -12.42 0.31 -6.02
N GLU A 84 -13.18 1.40 -5.89
CA GLU A 84 -14.25 1.75 -6.81
C GLU A 84 -13.74 1.97 -8.23
N LEU A 85 -12.59 2.66 -8.37
CA LEU A 85 -12.00 2.96 -9.67
C LEU A 85 -11.38 1.74 -10.35
N LEU A 86 -10.64 0.92 -9.60
CA LEU A 86 -9.86 -0.17 -10.19
C LEU A 86 -10.60 -1.51 -10.17
N SER A 87 -11.62 -1.67 -9.35
CA SER A 87 -12.41 -2.91 -9.19
C SER A 87 -11.55 -4.16 -8.91
N VAL A 88 -10.49 -4.00 -8.09
CA VAL A 88 -9.54 -5.07 -7.73
C VAL A 88 -9.52 -5.33 -6.23
N GLU A 89 -9.17 -6.57 -5.86
CA GLU A 89 -9.00 -6.96 -4.46
C GLU A 89 -7.76 -6.34 -3.84
N ILE A 90 -7.89 -5.75 -2.65
CA ILE A 90 -6.75 -5.22 -1.90
C ILE A 90 -6.04 -6.34 -1.15
N LEU A 91 -4.77 -6.53 -1.47
CA LEU A 91 -3.87 -7.41 -0.75
C LEU A 91 -3.28 -6.71 0.49
N GLY A 92 -2.99 -5.42 0.41
CA GLY A 92 -2.43 -4.69 1.53
C GLY A 92 -2.39 -3.18 1.39
N LEU A 93 -2.31 -2.53 2.55
CA LEU A 93 -2.18 -1.08 2.70
C LEU A 93 -0.86 -0.78 3.41
N VAL A 94 0.02 0.00 2.79
CA VAL A 94 1.32 0.36 3.35
C VAL A 94 1.37 1.87 3.60
N PRO A 95 1.50 2.32 4.85
CA PRO A 95 1.58 3.74 5.16
C PRO A 95 2.89 4.36 4.68
N ALA A 96 2.86 5.66 4.42
CA ALA A 96 4.07 6.47 4.29
C ALA A 96 4.82 6.45 5.65
N ASP A 97 6.07 5.99 5.62
CA ASP A 97 6.83 5.71 6.84
C ASP A 97 8.32 6.06 6.63
N GLU A 98 8.84 6.98 7.44
CA GLU A 98 10.25 7.39 7.39
C GLU A 98 11.22 6.27 7.79
N HIS A 99 10.74 5.29 8.58
CA HIS A 99 11.52 4.09 8.90
C HIS A 99 11.94 3.31 7.64
N THR A 100 11.13 3.33 6.59
CA THR A 100 11.46 2.69 5.31
C THR A 100 12.72 3.30 4.69
N ILE A 101 12.83 4.64 4.71
CA ILE A 101 14.01 5.36 4.18
C ILE A 101 15.24 5.04 5.02
N THR A 102 15.09 5.09 6.34
CA THR A 102 16.18 4.79 7.28
C THR A 102 16.69 3.35 7.12
N ALA A 103 15.78 2.39 7.00
CA ALA A 103 16.11 0.98 6.81
C ALA A 103 16.83 0.75 5.48
N ALA A 104 16.31 1.34 4.39
CA ALA A 104 16.93 1.27 3.06
C ALA A 104 18.36 1.83 3.04
N ASN A 105 18.60 2.98 3.67
CA ASN A 105 19.92 3.60 3.78
C ASN A 105 20.91 2.75 4.59
N ARG A 106 20.41 1.90 5.47
CA ARG A 106 21.22 0.94 6.26
C ARG A 106 21.40 -0.42 5.58
N GLY A 107 20.75 -0.64 4.44
CA GLY A 107 20.72 -1.93 3.75
C GLY A 107 20.00 -3.02 4.54
N VAL A 108 19.03 -2.66 5.40
CA VAL A 108 18.28 -3.59 6.24
C VAL A 108 16.81 -3.54 5.86
N PRO A 109 16.12 -4.68 5.65
CA PRO A 109 14.70 -4.69 5.38
C PRO A 109 13.89 -4.09 6.53
N VAL A 110 12.93 -3.21 6.22
CA VAL A 110 12.09 -2.51 7.21
C VAL A 110 11.25 -3.46 8.07
N VAL A 111 11.00 -4.67 7.60
CA VAL A 111 10.26 -5.70 8.34
C VAL A 111 10.93 -6.14 9.65
N HIS A 112 12.23 -5.89 9.78
CA HIS A 112 12.97 -6.15 11.02
C HIS A 112 12.82 -5.05 12.07
N ASP A 113 12.30 -3.88 11.69
CA ASP A 113 12.01 -2.81 12.64
C ASP A 113 10.59 -2.95 13.19
N LYS A 114 10.49 -3.47 14.42
CA LYS A 114 9.21 -3.66 15.12
C LYS A 114 8.42 -2.36 15.36
N LYS A 115 9.06 -1.19 15.21
CA LYS A 115 8.43 0.12 15.40
C LYS A 115 7.90 0.69 14.08
N ALA A 116 8.30 0.12 12.95
CA ALA A 116 7.90 0.58 11.63
C ALA A 116 6.48 0.11 11.27
N PRO A 117 5.50 1.02 11.11
CA PRO A 117 4.16 0.66 10.63
C PRO A 117 4.19 -0.01 9.25
N SER A 118 5.08 0.45 8.36
CA SER A 118 5.29 -0.16 7.04
C SER A 118 5.83 -1.59 7.15
N GLY A 119 6.73 -1.87 8.10
CA GLY A 119 7.22 -3.21 8.36
C GLY A 119 6.10 -4.17 8.78
N SER A 120 5.20 -3.72 9.67
CA SER A 120 4.01 -4.48 10.06
C SER A 120 3.06 -4.71 8.87
N ALA A 121 2.91 -3.72 7.98
CA ALA A 121 2.09 -3.86 6.77
C ALA A 121 2.65 -4.95 5.84
N PHE A 122 3.95 -4.96 5.57
CA PHE A 122 4.58 -5.97 4.73
C PHE A 122 4.47 -7.38 5.31
N LEU A 123 4.59 -7.57 6.62
CA LEU A 123 4.39 -8.87 7.25
C LEU A 123 2.94 -9.38 7.08
N ARG A 124 1.95 -8.49 7.19
CA ARG A 124 0.54 -8.84 6.94
C ARG A 124 0.29 -9.20 5.47
N ILE A 125 0.91 -8.46 4.55
CA ILE A 125 0.84 -8.77 3.11
C ILE A 125 1.42 -10.15 2.84
N ALA A 126 2.59 -10.46 3.39
CA ALA A 126 3.21 -11.78 3.24
C ALA A 126 2.32 -12.91 3.76
N ALA A 127 1.73 -12.76 4.95
CA ALA A 127 0.79 -13.73 5.52
C ALA A 127 -0.45 -13.92 4.62
N ARG A 128 -1.00 -12.85 4.04
CA ARG A 128 -2.12 -12.92 3.10
C ARG A 128 -1.74 -13.59 1.76
N VAL A 129 -0.51 -13.41 1.30
CA VAL A 129 0.02 -14.14 0.13
C VAL A 129 0.12 -15.62 0.42
N ASP A 130 0.49 -15.99 1.65
CA ASP A 130 0.56 -17.39 2.11
C ASP A 130 -0.83 -18.03 2.37
N GLY A 131 -1.90 -17.24 2.25
CA GLY A 131 -3.28 -17.71 2.38
C GLY A 131 -3.90 -17.48 3.75
N ASP A 132 -3.22 -16.83 4.68
CA ASP A 132 -3.75 -16.51 5.99
C ASP A 132 -4.83 -15.41 5.93
N GLU A 133 -5.90 -15.57 6.69
CA GLU A 133 -6.95 -14.57 6.87
C GLU A 133 -6.51 -13.48 7.87
N VAL A 134 -5.56 -12.63 7.45
CA VAL A 134 -5.10 -11.50 8.26
C VAL A 134 -5.84 -10.24 7.86
N PRO A 135 -6.43 -9.46 8.79
CA PRO A 135 -7.11 -8.22 8.45
C PRO A 135 -6.13 -7.20 7.85
N LEU A 136 -6.62 -6.33 6.97
CA LEU A 136 -5.84 -5.19 6.45
C LEU A 136 -5.33 -4.33 7.63
N LEU A 137 -4.21 -3.66 7.41
CA LEU A 137 -3.69 -2.71 8.40
C LEU A 137 -4.70 -1.58 8.58
N ASP A 138 -5.15 -1.37 9.83
CA ASP A 138 -5.96 -0.23 10.17
C ASP A 138 -5.07 1.01 10.29
N LEU A 139 -5.19 1.91 9.32
CA LEU A 139 -4.40 3.14 9.26
C LEU A 139 -4.95 4.25 10.16
N ASP A 140 -6.21 4.14 10.60
CA ASP A 140 -6.89 5.15 11.41
C ASP A 140 -6.73 4.94 12.92
N SER A 141 -6.42 3.72 13.35
CA SER A 141 -6.43 3.34 14.77
C SER A 141 -5.44 4.11 15.64
N LYS A 142 -4.29 4.53 15.10
CA LYS A 142 -3.29 5.31 15.85
C LYS A 142 -3.59 6.80 15.94
N THR A 143 -4.28 7.35 14.96
CA THR A 143 -4.69 8.76 14.94
C THR A 143 -5.91 9.00 15.83
N SER A 144 -6.81 8.02 15.91
CA SER A 144 -8.07 8.12 16.66
C SER A 144 -7.89 8.31 18.17
N ILE A 145 -6.90 7.67 18.80
CA ILE A 145 -6.69 7.78 20.26
C ILE A 145 -5.98 9.10 20.61
N MET A 146 -4.97 9.50 19.82
CA MET A 146 -4.26 10.75 20.08
C MET A 146 -5.08 11.99 19.69
N ASP A 147 -5.86 11.94 18.61
CA ASP A 147 -6.75 13.03 18.20
C ASP A 147 -7.95 13.17 19.14
N ARG A 148 -8.49 12.08 19.67
CA ARG A 148 -9.48 12.13 20.77
C ARG A 148 -8.91 12.74 22.04
N MET A 149 -7.66 12.44 22.40
CA MET A 149 -7.00 13.08 23.54
C MET A 149 -6.70 14.57 23.28
N ARG A 150 -6.28 14.95 22.09
CA ARG A 150 -6.08 16.37 21.72
C ARG A 150 -7.39 17.14 21.68
N GLY A 151 -8.48 16.57 21.21
CA GLY A 151 -9.81 17.16 21.25
C GLY A 151 -10.34 17.39 22.67
N LEU A 152 -9.96 16.54 23.63
CA LEU A 152 -10.32 16.70 25.04
C LEU A 152 -9.46 17.74 25.78
N VAL A 153 -8.22 17.96 25.34
CA VAL A 153 -7.29 18.95 25.95
C VAL A 153 -7.37 20.32 25.29
N GLY A 154 -8.01 20.44 24.12
CA GLY A 154 -8.12 21.69 23.34
C GLY A 154 -9.20 22.68 23.78
N LEU A 155 -9.91 22.46 24.89
CA LEU A 155 -10.91 23.38 25.45
C LEU A 155 -10.35 24.24 26.58
N SER A 156 -9.21 24.92 26.35
CA SER A 156 -8.83 26.03 27.21
C SER A 156 -7.76 26.89 26.51
N GLY A 157 -8.19 27.95 25.87
CA GLY A 157 -7.29 28.90 25.25
C GLY A 157 -8.00 29.96 24.41
N ARG A 158 -9.09 30.54 24.92
CA ARG A 158 -9.53 31.84 24.44
C ARG A 158 -8.53 32.86 24.92
N ALA A 159 -7.63 33.28 24.07
CA ALA A 159 -6.82 34.49 24.30
C ALA A 159 -7.58 35.69 23.74
N TYR A 160 -7.82 36.62 24.63
CA TYR A 160 -8.33 37.96 24.40
C TYR A 160 -7.43 38.72 23.42
N SER A 161 -8.06 39.36 22.44
CA SER A 161 -7.48 40.48 21.69
C SER A 161 -8.05 41.77 22.29
N HIS A 162 -7.19 42.63 22.75
CA HIS A 162 -7.51 44.03 23.00
C HIS A 162 -6.49 44.94 22.32
N ALA A 163 -7.07 45.96 21.70
CA ALA A 163 -6.60 47.24 21.19
C ALA A 163 -5.94 47.28 19.84
#